data_def6772429e435e40dbc118445761f70
#
_entry.id   def6772429e435e40dbc118445761f70
#
_cell.length_a   1.000
_cell.length_b   1.000
_cell.length_c   1.000
_cell.angle_alpha   90.00
_cell.angle_beta   90.00
_cell.angle_gamma   90.00
#
_symmetry.space_group_name_H-M   'P 1'
#
loop_
_entity.id
_entity.type
_entity.pdbx_description
1 polymer ?
#
loop_
_entity_poly.entity_id
_entity_poly.type
_entity_poly.pdbx_seq_one_letter_code
_entity_poly.pdbx_strand_id
1 'polypeptide(L)'
;MALATLCAIAMPAGAPRAEPASVDPVAAGWNAAALDAVIDYVARQKSTGLVIVQNDKLIAEKLWPPAADARGFRAAFVHGTAADGATLEDVASQQKSFVAILAGIAVDKGLLDVSRPVTSYIGAGWSKATPQQEAAIAVRNLMEMNSGLKEDLSFDAAPDAKFFYNTPGYAVMKPVLEAAAKQPLTEITQAWLARPAGMNDTGWRKRPALMADVGNPTGLVTTPGDIARMGQVVLNGGVTDAGVRVISKAQFDALFVRTKTNPSYGRLWWLNGGAETVGVGANARRRPGPLVAAAPADMVAAMGALDRRLFVVPSRKLVVVRTGQAAVDRDFDEQLWRLLVRAMPAS
;
A
#
# COMPACT_ATOMS: atom_id res chain seq x y z
N MET A 1 -29.88 42.75 2.75
CA MET A 1 -28.75 41.95 3.30
C MET A 1 -29.36 40.76 4.01
N ALA A 2 -29.33 39.60 3.38
CA ALA A 2 -29.82 38.36 3.96
C ALA A 2 -28.58 37.51 4.38
N LEU A 3 -28.44 37.28 5.70
CA LEU A 3 -27.45 36.35 6.24
C LEU A 3 -27.89 34.93 5.94
N ALA A 4 -27.12 34.22 5.14
CA ALA A 4 -27.26 32.79 4.98
C ALA A 4 -26.51 32.09 6.13
N THR A 5 -27.27 31.48 7.04
CA THR A 5 -26.74 30.63 8.12
C THR A 5 -26.34 29.30 7.53
N LEU A 6 -25.04 29.01 7.44
CA LEU A 6 -24.52 27.66 7.12
C LEU A 6 -24.77 26.77 8.34
N CYS A 7 -25.76 25.89 8.26
CA CYS A 7 -25.85 24.73 9.17
C CYS A 7 -24.77 23.72 8.87
N ALA A 8 -23.75 23.64 9.71
CA ALA A 8 -22.80 22.52 9.72
C ALA A 8 -23.53 21.28 10.25
N ILE A 9 -23.82 20.32 9.37
CA ILE A 9 -24.32 19.01 9.78
C ILE A 9 -23.13 18.25 10.39
N ALA A 10 -23.07 18.16 11.71
CA ALA A 10 -22.17 17.28 12.43
C ALA A 10 -22.61 15.84 12.14
N MET A 11 -21.82 15.09 11.35
CA MET A 11 -22.01 13.64 11.24
C MET A 11 -21.69 12.99 12.59
N PRO A 12 -22.51 12.06 13.07
CA PRO A 12 -22.19 11.32 14.28
C PRO A 12 -20.90 10.54 14.05
N ALA A 13 -19.95 10.65 14.98
CA ALA A 13 -18.79 9.79 15.03
C ALA A 13 -19.30 8.35 15.17
N GLY A 14 -19.19 7.55 14.12
CA GLY A 14 -19.52 6.13 14.18
C GLY A 14 -18.66 5.48 15.27
N ALA A 15 -19.30 4.68 16.12
CA ALA A 15 -18.59 3.88 17.12
C ALA A 15 -17.50 3.03 16.42
N PRO A 16 -16.29 2.91 17.00
CA PRO A 16 -15.27 2.05 16.43
C PRO A 16 -15.83 0.62 16.35
N ARG A 17 -15.90 0.09 15.14
CA ARG A 17 -16.25 -1.32 14.96
C ARG A 17 -15.13 -2.16 15.54
N ALA A 18 -15.48 -3.19 16.29
CA ALA A 18 -14.55 -4.12 16.89
C ALA A 18 -13.62 -4.73 15.80
N GLU A 19 -12.41 -5.08 16.22
CA GLU A 19 -11.48 -5.87 15.40
C GLU A 19 -12.19 -7.07 14.78
N PRO A 20 -11.74 -7.58 13.61
CA PRO A 20 -12.30 -8.78 13.04
C PRO A 20 -12.38 -9.87 14.10
N ALA A 21 -13.57 -10.42 14.33
CA ALA A 21 -13.75 -11.44 15.34
C ALA A 21 -12.86 -12.65 15.01
N SER A 22 -12.04 -13.07 15.98
CA SER A 22 -11.25 -14.28 15.87
C SER A 22 -12.20 -15.50 15.81
N VAL A 23 -11.92 -16.41 14.91
CA VAL A 23 -12.68 -17.66 14.75
C VAL A 23 -11.74 -18.86 14.75
N ASP A 24 -12.27 -20.01 15.11
CA ASP A 24 -11.56 -21.26 14.89
C ASP A 24 -11.35 -21.46 13.38
N PRO A 25 -10.09 -21.55 12.89
CA PRO A 25 -9.79 -21.73 11.48
C PRO A 25 -10.47 -22.96 10.89
N VAL A 26 -10.59 -24.06 11.63
CA VAL A 26 -11.26 -25.29 11.18
C VAL A 26 -12.74 -25.06 10.97
N ALA A 27 -13.40 -24.34 11.90
CA ALA A 27 -14.79 -23.95 11.74
C ALA A 27 -15.02 -22.99 10.57
N ALA A 28 -13.99 -22.24 10.17
CA ALA A 28 -13.98 -21.41 8.97
C ALA A 28 -13.61 -22.18 7.68
N GLY A 29 -13.41 -23.50 7.77
CA GLY A 29 -13.11 -24.38 6.65
C GLY A 29 -11.63 -24.47 6.27
N TRP A 30 -10.74 -23.90 7.07
CA TRP A 30 -9.30 -24.00 6.84
C TRP A 30 -8.75 -25.37 7.27
N ASN A 31 -7.78 -25.88 6.54
CA ASN A 31 -7.02 -27.04 6.96
C ASN A 31 -6.01 -26.64 8.04
N ALA A 32 -6.20 -27.10 9.27
CA ALA A 32 -5.40 -26.71 10.42
C ALA A 32 -3.90 -27.01 10.22
N ALA A 33 -3.55 -28.24 9.83
CA ALA A 33 -2.16 -28.62 9.65
C ALA A 33 -1.47 -27.84 8.52
N ALA A 34 -2.20 -27.52 7.45
CA ALA A 34 -1.67 -26.70 6.36
C ALA A 34 -1.55 -25.22 6.78
N LEU A 35 -2.45 -24.72 7.62
CA LEU A 35 -2.34 -23.36 8.18
C LEU A 35 -1.15 -23.25 9.14
N ASP A 36 -0.92 -24.27 9.97
CA ASP A 36 0.27 -24.33 10.84
C ASP A 36 1.55 -24.30 9.98
N ALA A 37 1.58 -25.02 8.86
CA ALA A 37 2.70 -24.98 7.93
C ALA A 37 2.92 -23.59 7.30
N VAL A 38 1.85 -22.81 7.03
CA VAL A 38 1.95 -21.40 6.61
C VAL A 38 2.60 -20.56 7.71
N ILE A 39 2.10 -20.68 8.94
CA ILE A 39 2.59 -19.91 10.10
C ILE A 39 4.07 -20.21 10.35
N ASP A 40 4.43 -21.49 10.39
CA ASP A 40 5.81 -21.93 10.59
C ASP A 40 6.74 -21.47 9.47
N TYR A 41 6.27 -21.53 8.21
CA TYR A 41 7.04 -21.02 7.08
C TYR A 41 7.32 -19.53 7.26
N VAL A 42 6.28 -18.72 7.50
CA VAL A 42 6.40 -17.27 7.65
C VAL A 42 7.28 -16.90 8.86
N ALA A 43 7.20 -17.63 9.97
CA ALA A 43 8.06 -17.42 11.14
C ALA A 43 9.55 -17.61 10.78
N ARG A 44 9.89 -18.67 10.03
CA ARG A 44 11.28 -18.93 9.58
C ARG A 44 11.80 -17.89 8.58
N GLN A 45 10.91 -17.13 7.95
CA GLN A 45 11.26 -16.04 7.01
C GLN A 45 11.56 -14.71 7.68
N LYS A 46 11.99 -14.70 8.95
CA LYS A 46 12.35 -13.50 9.73
C LYS A 46 11.22 -12.47 9.79
N SER A 47 9.99 -12.95 9.84
CA SER A 47 8.81 -12.09 9.95
C SER A 47 8.64 -11.53 11.35
N THR A 48 8.02 -10.37 11.45
CA THR A 48 7.60 -9.73 12.71
C THR A 48 6.09 -9.76 12.87
N GLY A 49 5.36 -9.96 11.77
CA GLY A 49 3.90 -10.09 11.80
C GLY A 49 3.37 -10.90 10.63
N LEU A 50 2.32 -11.65 10.91
CA LEU A 50 1.42 -12.31 9.96
C LEU A 50 0.00 -12.07 10.41
N VAL A 51 -0.85 -11.54 9.52
CA VAL A 51 -2.29 -11.44 9.74
C VAL A 51 -3.01 -12.03 8.53
N ILE A 52 -3.96 -12.91 8.78
CA ILE A 52 -4.83 -13.52 7.76
C ILE A 52 -6.28 -13.22 8.15
N VAL A 53 -7.00 -12.50 7.31
CA VAL A 53 -8.43 -12.22 7.47
C VAL A 53 -9.17 -12.78 6.26
N GLN A 54 -10.23 -13.57 6.49
CA GLN A 54 -11.09 -14.09 5.43
C GLN A 54 -12.55 -13.97 5.82
N ASN A 55 -13.40 -13.52 4.89
CA ASN A 55 -14.83 -13.30 5.15
C ASN A 55 -15.08 -12.42 6.39
N ASP A 56 -14.31 -11.34 6.55
CA ASP A 56 -14.34 -10.40 7.69
C ASP A 56 -14.03 -11.05 9.05
N LYS A 57 -13.37 -12.20 9.05
CA LYS A 57 -12.98 -12.94 10.26
C LYS A 57 -11.47 -13.10 10.34
N LEU A 58 -10.92 -12.90 11.52
CA LEU A 58 -9.50 -13.14 11.79
C LEU A 58 -9.25 -14.66 11.88
N ILE A 59 -8.52 -15.18 10.91
CA ILE A 59 -8.16 -16.60 10.81
C ILE A 59 -6.85 -16.87 11.56
N ALA A 60 -5.87 -15.99 11.41
CA ALA A 60 -4.60 -16.09 12.12
C ALA A 60 -4.00 -14.70 12.33
N GLU A 61 -3.46 -14.50 13.52
CA GLU A 61 -2.56 -13.39 13.84
C GLU A 61 -1.37 -13.94 14.62
N LYS A 62 -0.17 -13.61 14.14
CA LYS A 62 1.08 -13.98 14.79
C LYS A 62 2.01 -12.78 14.79
N LEU A 63 2.49 -12.43 15.96
CA LEU A 63 3.47 -11.37 16.18
C LEU A 63 4.75 -12.00 16.70
N TRP A 64 5.87 -11.62 16.10
CA TRP A 64 7.20 -12.08 16.52
C TRP A 64 8.09 -10.86 16.78
N PRO A 65 8.88 -10.86 17.85
CA PRO A 65 9.85 -9.80 18.05
C PRO A 65 10.92 -9.87 16.95
N PRO A 66 11.46 -8.71 16.50
CA PRO A 66 12.61 -8.72 15.61
C PRO A 66 13.78 -9.49 16.25
N ALA A 67 14.49 -10.32 15.47
CA ALA A 67 15.60 -11.12 15.94
C ALA A 67 16.64 -10.27 16.73
N ALA A 68 17.23 -10.81 17.76
CA ALA A 68 18.11 -10.06 18.66
C ALA A 68 19.32 -9.43 17.93
N ASP A 69 19.85 -10.12 16.92
CA ASP A 69 20.97 -9.72 16.09
C ASP A 69 20.60 -8.78 14.93
N ALA A 70 19.32 -8.49 14.72
CA ALA A 70 18.81 -7.68 13.62
C ALA A 70 19.06 -6.16 13.81
N ARG A 71 20.28 -5.76 14.16
CA ARG A 71 20.61 -4.36 14.50
C ARG A 71 20.32 -3.38 13.36
N GLY A 72 20.73 -3.71 12.12
CA GLY A 72 20.52 -2.85 10.96
C GLY A 72 19.03 -2.68 10.64
N PHE A 73 18.24 -3.76 10.75
CA PHE A 73 16.80 -3.71 10.57
C PHE A 73 16.13 -2.84 11.62
N ARG A 74 16.49 -3.02 12.91
CA ARG A 74 15.95 -2.20 13.99
C ARG A 74 16.24 -0.72 13.77
N ALA A 75 17.48 -0.38 13.45
CA ALA A 75 17.90 1.00 13.24
C ALA A 75 17.22 1.68 12.04
N ALA A 76 16.92 0.91 10.98
CA ALA A 76 16.36 1.45 9.74
C ALA A 76 14.83 1.45 9.72
N PHE A 77 14.17 0.43 10.29
CA PHE A 77 12.75 0.19 10.06
C PHE A 77 11.88 0.17 11.32
N VAL A 78 12.44 -0.06 12.52
CA VAL A 78 11.65 -0.20 13.74
C VAL A 78 11.55 1.14 14.46
N HIS A 79 10.33 1.55 14.79
CA HIS A 79 9.99 2.82 15.46
C HIS A 79 9.35 2.63 16.83
N GLY A 80 9.38 1.42 17.36
CA GLY A 80 8.82 1.06 18.67
C GLY A 80 7.92 -0.16 18.62
N THR A 81 7.10 -0.29 19.65
CA THR A 81 6.13 -1.38 19.83
C THR A 81 4.78 -0.77 20.16
N ALA A 82 3.73 -1.23 19.53
CA ALA A 82 2.35 -0.83 19.81
C ALA A 82 1.84 -1.50 21.10
N ALA A 83 0.68 -1.08 21.60
CA ALA A 83 0.12 -1.56 22.85
C ALA A 83 -0.23 -3.07 22.84
N ASP A 84 -0.53 -3.63 21.67
CA ASP A 84 -0.81 -5.05 21.44
C ASP A 84 0.47 -5.91 21.29
N GLY A 85 1.66 -5.30 21.38
CA GLY A 85 2.95 -5.96 21.20
C GLY A 85 3.46 -6.00 19.76
N ALA A 86 2.70 -5.50 18.79
CA ALA A 86 3.13 -5.45 17.41
C ALA A 86 4.30 -4.48 17.21
N THR A 87 5.26 -4.85 16.36
CA THR A 87 6.35 -3.95 15.99
C THR A 87 5.82 -2.84 15.09
N LEU A 88 6.09 -1.58 15.47
CA LEU A 88 5.85 -0.41 14.63
C LEU A 88 6.96 -0.31 13.59
N GLU A 89 6.64 -0.54 12.31
CA GLU A 89 7.63 -0.59 11.24
C GLU A 89 7.37 0.42 10.12
N ASP A 90 8.44 1.02 9.60
CA ASP A 90 8.40 1.68 8.29
C ASP A 90 8.10 0.62 7.23
N VAL A 91 6.98 0.75 6.54
CA VAL A 91 6.51 -0.23 5.55
C VAL A 91 7.17 -0.10 4.18
N ALA A 92 8.22 0.69 4.08
CA ALA A 92 8.95 0.93 2.84
C ALA A 92 8.01 1.34 1.68
N SER A 93 8.14 0.68 0.53
CA SER A 93 7.32 1.01 -0.66
C SER A 93 5.83 0.69 -0.52
N GLN A 94 5.41 -0.10 0.46
CA GLN A 94 4.00 -0.39 0.70
C GLN A 94 3.18 0.89 0.96
N GLN A 95 3.83 1.96 1.51
CA GLN A 95 3.23 3.28 1.69
C GLN A 95 2.66 3.89 0.40
N LYS A 96 3.18 3.47 -0.78
CA LYS A 96 2.73 3.98 -2.08
C LYS A 96 1.24 3.71 -2.29
N SER A 97 0.78 2.53 -1.90
CA SER A 97 -0.63 2.14 -2.02
C SER A 97 -1.54 2.92 -1.07
N PHE A 98 -1.04 3.31 0.11
CA PHE A 98 -1.76 4.24 0.99
C PHE A 98 -1.91 5.62 0.34
N VAL A 99 -0.83 6.15 -0.25
CA VAL A 99 -0.85 7.42 -0.99
C VAL A 99 -1.79 7.36 -2.19
N ALA A 100 -1.93 6.21 -2.85
CA ALA A 100 -2.89 6.03 -3.94
C ALA A 100 -4.34 6.22 -3.48
N ILE A 101 -4.71 5.64 -2.33
CA ILE A 101 -6.04 5.85 -1.73
C ILE A 101 -6.24 7.33 -1.37
N LEU A 102 -5.25 7.96 -0.72
CA LEU A 102 -5.34 9.40 -0.38
C LEU A 102 -5.50 10.27 -1.62
N ALA A 103 -4.82 9.94 -2.73
CA ALA A 103 -4.98 10.65 -3.99
C ALA A 103 -6.41 10.49 -4.56
N GLY A 104 -6.97 9.27 -4.51
CA GLY A 104 -8.36 9.04 -4.90
C GLY A 104 -9.36 9.83 -4.05
N ILE A 105 -9.15 9.88 -2.74
CA ILE A 105 -9.97 10.70 -1.81
C ILE A 105 -9.84 12.20 -2.14
N ALA A 106 -8.63 12.66 -2.47
CA ALA A 106 -8.41 14.06 -2.88
C ALA A 106 -9.16 14.40 -4.17
N VAL A 107 -9.24 13.44 -5.13
CA VAL A 107 -10.06 13.60 -6.35
C VAL A 107 -11.54 13.68 -6.00
N ASP A 108 -12.05 12.79 -5.15
CA ASP A 108 -13.46 12.81 -4.71
C ASP A 108 -13.84 14.12 -4.02
N LYS A 109 -12.88 14.74 -3.34
CA LYS A 109 -13.06 16.05 -2.71
C LYS A 109 -12.93 17.24 -3.67
N GLY A 110 -12.65 17.00 -4.97
CA GLY A 110 -12.39 18.04 -5.95
C GLY A 110 -11.10 18.83 -5.73
N LEU A 111 -10.19 18.31 -4.90
CA LEU A 111 -8.92 18.96 -4.56
C LEU A 111 -7.79 18.58 -5.53
N LEU A 112 -7.85 17.40 -6.13
CA LEU A 112 -6.85 16.85 -7.02
C LEU A 112 -7.50 16.42 -8.35
N ASP A 113 -6.86 16.79 -9.45
CA ASP A 113 -7.11 16.22 -10.77
C ASP A 113 -5.83 15.53 -11.25
N VAL A 114 -5.85 14.21 -11.32
CA VAL A 114 -4.67 13.41 -11.67
C VAL A 114 -4.25 13.56 -13.12
N SER A 115 -5.09 14.16 -13.98
CA SER A 115 -4.76 14.47 -15.40
C SER A 115 -3.96 15.77 -15.56
N ARG A 116 -3.97 16.64 -14.54
CA ARG A 116 -3.23 17.89 -14.56
C ARG A 116 -1.73 17.68 -14.36
N PRO A 117 -0.89 18.55 -14.92
CA PRO A 117 0.54 18.56 -14.64
C PRO A 117 0.86 18.67 -13.15
N VAL A 118 1.90 17.97 -12.72
CA VAL A 118 2.44 18.08 -11.34
C VAL A 118 2.73 19.53 -10.97
N THR A 119 3.28 20.30 -11.93
CA THR A 119 3.58 21.74 -11.79
C THR A 119 2.37 22.59 -11.45
N SER A 120 1.14 22.13 -11.74
CA SER A 120 -0.09 22.85 -11.36
C SER A 120 -0.31 22.89 -9.86
N TYR A 121 0.34 22.02 -9.09
CA TYR A 121 0.18 21.92 -7.64
C TYR A 121 1.39 22.46 -6.88
N ILE A 122 2.61 22.14 -7.33
CA ILE A 122 3.83 22.45 -6.59
C ILE A 122 4.80 23.41 -7.33
N GLY A 123 4.37 23.95 -8.47
CA GLY A 123 5.22 24.82 -9.30
C GLY A 123 6.23 24.01 -10.15
N ALA A 124 7.04 24.73 -10.93
CA ALA A 124 8.13 24.15 -11.73
C ALA A 124 9.41 24.01 -10.90
N GLY A 125 10.36 23.17 -11.36
CA GLY A 125 11.65 22.93 -10.71
C GLY A 125 11.62 21.83 -9.65
N TRP A 126 10.60 20.96 -9.69
CA TRP A 126 10.50 19.80 -8.79
C TRP A 126 11.33 18.59 -9.29
N SER A 127 11.84 18.67 -10.52
CA SER A 127 12.72 17.66 -11.13
C SER A 127 13.95 18.30 -11.77
N LYS A 128 14.79 17.51 -12.43
CA LYS A 128 15.91 18.00 -13.27
C LYS A 128 15.54 18.09 -14.76
N ALA A 129 14.29 17.89 -15.10
CA ALA A 129 13.78 18.07 -16.46
C ALA A 129 13.60 19.56 -16.78
N THR A 130 13.51 19.91 -18.06
CA THR A 130 13.17 21.28 -18.46
C THR A 130 11.73 21.63 -18.04
N PRO A 131 11.39 22.93 -17.90
CA PRO A 131 10.01 23.33 -17.57
C PRO A 131 8.96 22.78 -18.55
N GLN A 132 9.28 22.66 -19.83
CA GLN A 132 8.39 22.08 -20.83
C GLN A 132 8.18 20.57 -20.62
N GLN A 133 9.25 19.85 -20.27
CA GLN A 133 9.16 18.41 -19.95
C GLN A 133 8.38 18.19 -18.67
N GLU A 134 8.58 18.99 -17.61
CA GLU A 134 7.80 18.93 -16.38
C GLU A 134 6.31 19.20 -16.63
N ALA A 135 5.99 20.20 -17.48
CA ALA A 135 4.60 20.54 -17.81
C ALA A 135 3.86 19.41 -18.56
N ALA A 136 4.58 18.46 -19.14
CA ALA A 136 4.00 17.28 -19.77
C ALA A 136 3.73 16.13 -18.79
N ILE A 137 4.29 16.16 -17.58
CA ILE A 137 4.15 15.08 -16.60
C ILE A 137 2.91 15.33 -15.74
N ALA A 138 1.86 14.56 -15.98
CA ALA A 138 0.66 14.57 -15.18
C ALA A 138 0.85 13.83 -13.84
N VAL A 139 0.06 14.16 -12.81
CA VAL A 139 0.07 13.48 -11.52
C VAL A 139 -0.11 11.96 -11.68
N ARG A 140 -1.00 11.52 -12.59
CA ARG A 140 -1.18 10.09 -12.88
C ARG A 140 0.10 9.39 -13.33
N ASN A 141 1.00 10.08 -14.02
CA ASN A 141 2.24 9.48 -14.48
C ASN A 141 3.18 9.10 -13.32
N LEU A 142 3.14 9.86 -12.22
CA LEU A 142 3.84 9.47 -10.98
C LEU A 142 3.20 8.23 -10.34
N MET A 143 1.87 8.17 -10.33
CA MET A 143 1.13 7.04 -9.76
C MET A 143 1.27 5.76 -10.59
N GLU A 144 1.38 5.88 -11.90
CA GLU A 144 1.48 4.77 -12.85
C GLU A 144 2.94 4.37 -13.15
N MET A 145 3.92 5.04 -12.52
CA MET A 145 5.35 4.78 -12.71
C MET A 145 5.80 4.91 -14.18
N ASN A 146 5.23 5.84 -14.91
CA ASN A 146 5.51 6.09 -16.33
C ASN A 146 5.78 7.56 -16.64
N SER A 147 6.33 8.31 -15.66
CA SER A 147 6.64 9.73 -15.79
C SER A 147 7.75 10.05 -16.81
N GLY A 148 8.53 9.05 -17.21
CA GLY A 148 9.69 9.26 -18.10
C GLY A 148 10.91 9.89 -17.43
N LEU A 149 10.93 9.94 -16.07
CA LEU A 149 12.08 10.42 -15.31
C LEU A 149 12.95 9.25 -14.83
N LYS A 150 14.25 9.46 -14.77
CA LYS A 150 15.22 8.58 -14.10
C LYS A 150 15.08 8.67 -12.58
N GLU A 151 15.81 7.83 -11.87
CA GLU A 151 15.83 7.81 -10.40
C GLU A 151 16.31 9.14 -9.79
N ASP A 152 17.22 9.84 -10.47
CA ASP A 152 17.70 11.16 -10.06
C ASP A 152 16.78 12.31 -10.48
N LEU A 153 15.58 12.01 -11.00
CA LEU A 153 14.57 12.91 -11.55
C LEU A 153 15.01 13.65 -12.82
N SER A 154 16.08 13.26 -13.50
CA SER A 154 16.40 13.78 -14.83
C SER A 154 15.49 13.15 -15.89
N PHE A 155 15.26 13.88 -16.98
CA PHE A 155 14.45 13.40 -18.11
C PHE A 155 15.14 12.24 -18.83
N ASP A 156 14.35 11.23 -19.22
CA ASP A 156 14.78 10.05 -19.94
C ASP A 156 13.90 9.75 -21.16
N ALA A 157 12.59 9.89 -21.03
CA ALA A 157 11.63 9.64 -22.09
C ALA A 157 10.36 10.50 -21.90
N ALA A 158 9.52 10.58 -22.92
CA ALA A 158 8.20 11.17 -22.76
C ALA A 158 7.37 10.40 -21.74
N PRO A 159 6.47 11.09 -21.00
CA PRO A 159 5.48 10.39 -20.16
C PRO A 159 4.71 9.34 -20.97
N ASP A 160 4.28 8.27 -20.32
CA ASP A 160 3.59 7.11 -20.91
C ASP A 160 4.44 6.23 -21.85
N ALA A 161 5.73 6.55 -22.09
CA ALA A 161 6.57 5.78 -23.02
C ALA A 161 7.01 4.43 -22.42
N LYS A 162 7.33 4.39 -21.12
CA LYS A 162 7.83 3.19 -20.44
C LYS A 162 7.50 3.17 -18.95
N PHE A 163 7.42 1.98 -18.40
CA PHE A 163 7.37 1.78 -16.96
C PHE A 163 8.79 1.88 -16.37
N PHE A 164 8.90 2.65 -15.31
CA PHE A 164 10.08 2.68 -14.45
C PHE A 164 9.66 2.89 -13.00
N TYR A 165 9.86 1.87 -12.17
CA TYR A 165 9.51 1.95 -10.74
C TYR A 165 10.38 2.96 -10.02
N ASN A 166 9.91 4.21 -9.98
CA ASN A 166 10.65 5.39 -9.55
C ASN A 166 10.22 5.84 -8.15
N THR A 167 11.04 5.54 -7.14
CA THR A 167 10.73 5.94 -5.75
C THR A 167 10.87 7.45 -5.51
N PRO A 168 11.90 8.16 -5.99
CA PRO A 168 11.94 9.62 -5.96
C PRO A 168 10.75 10.28 -6.68
N GLY A 169 10.40 9.79 -7.87
CA GLY A 169 9.21 10.27 -8.60
C GLY A 169 7.92 10.10 -7.79
N TYR A 170 7.72 8.92 -7.18
CA TYR A 170 6.61 8.71 -6.25
C TYR A 170 6.63 9.69 -5.07
N ALA A 171 7.81 9.98 -4.50
CA ALA A 171 7.91 10.85 -3.32
C ALA A 171 7.31 12.24 -3.56
N VAL A 172 7.30 12.71 -4.81
CA VAL A 172 6.68 13.96 -5.25
C VAL A 172 5.16 13.96 -5.05
N MET A 173 4.50 12.79 -5.00
CA MET A 173 3.07 12.72 -4.70
C MET A 173 2.71 13.30 -3.33
N LYS A 174 3.64 13.27 -2.36
CA LYS A 174 3.39 13.78 -1.02
C LYS A 174 3.19 15.29 -1.01
N PRO A 175 4.17 16.12 -1.47
CA PRO A 175 3.96 17.56 -1.58
C PRO A 175 2.81 17.93 -2.54
N VAL A 176 2.51 17.14 -3.58
CA VAL A 176 1.33 17.35 -4.43
C VAL A 176 0.05 17.23 -3.60
N LEU A 177 -0.09 16.20 -2.77
CA LEU A 177 -1.24 16.03 -1.89
C LEU A 177 -1.36 17.15 -0.85
N GLU A 178 -0.24 17.55 -0.23
CA GLU A 178 -0.21 18.64 0.74
C GLU A 178 -0.63 19.97 0.11
N ALA A 179 -0.11 20.28 -1.07
CA ALA A 179 -0.48 21.49 -1.82
C ALA A 179 -1.95 21.47 -2.26
N ALA A 180 -2.45 20.34 -2.76
CA ALA A 180 -3.85 20.18 -3.17
C ALA A 180 -4.81 20.32 -1.98
N ALA A 181 -4.49 19.71 -0.84
CA ALA A 181 -5.31 19.74 0.36
C ALA A 181 -5.11 21.01 1.21
N LYS A 182 -4.01 21.73 1.02
CA LYS A 182 -3.53 22.82 1.88
C LYS A 182 -3.39 22.39 3.35
N GLN A 183 -2.98 21.15 3.56
CA GLN A 183 -2.82 20.53 4.87
C GLN A 183 -1.62 19.59 4.86
N PRO A 184 -0.95 19.39 6.01
CA PRO A 184 0.14 18.41 6.13
C PRO A 184 -0.32 16.98 5.80
N LEU A 185 0.55 16.19 5.19
CA LEU A 185 0.28 14.79 4.84
C LEU A 185 -0.19 13.96 6.05
N THR A 186 0.35 14.23 7.24
CA THR A 186 -0.07 13.57 8.47
C THR A 186 -1.54 13.82 8.79
N GLU A 187 -1.99 15.07 8.68
CA GLU A 187 -3.37 15.44 8.98
C GLU A 187 -4.35 14.83 7.99
N ILE A 188 -4.05 14.92 6.68
CA ILE A 188 -4.90 14.33 5.65
C ILE A 188 -4.95 12.81 5.78
N THR A 189 -3.84 12.15 6.10
CA THR A 189 -3.80 10.69 6.32
C THR A 189 -4.68 10.30 7.50
N GLN A 190 -4.56 11.00 8.62
CA GLN A 190 -5.37 10.74 9.81
C GLN A 190 -6.86 11.00 9.56
N ALA A 191 -7.19 12.14 8.95
CA ALA A 191 -8.58 12.54 8.80
C ALA A 191 -9.32 11.73 7.72
N TRP A 192 -8.64 11.39 6.61
CA TRP A 192 -9.31 10.82 5.45
C TRP A 192 -9.27 9.29 5.40
N LEU A 193 -8.27 8.67 6.04
CA LEU A 193 -8.07 7.23 5.93
C LEU A 193 -7.86 6.55 7.29
N ALA A 194 -6.84 6.96 8.06
CA ALA A 194 -6.42 6.18 9.22
C ALA A 194 -7.51 6.12 10.31
N ARG A 195 -8.02 7.28 10.72
CA ARG A 195 -9.08 7.34 11.75
C ARG A 195 -10.38 6.68 11.30
N PRO A 196 -10.92 6.96 10.08
CA PRO A 196 -12.10 6.25 9.61
C PRO A 196 -11.96 4.74 9.53
N ALA A 197 -10.75 4.23 9.22
CA ALA A 197 -10.47 2.81 9.11
C ALA A 197 -9.98 2.17 10.43
N GLY A 198 -9.90 2.94 11.54
CA GLY A 198 -9.44 2.44 12.82
C GLY A 198 -7.94 2.09 12.87
N MET A 199 -7.13 2.67 11.98
CA MET A 199 -5.68 2.48 11.93
C MET A 199 -4.98 3.43 12.90
N ASN A 200 -4.99 3.07 14.19
CA ASN A 200 -4.58 3.96 15.28
C ASN A 200 -3.06 4.10 15.43
N ASP A 201 -2.29 3.13 14.93
CA ASP A 201 -0.84 3.06 15.02
C ASP A 201 -0.14 3.46 13.71
N THR A 202 -0.89 4.05 12.79
CA THR A 202 -0.40 4.45 11.46
C THR A 202 -0.06 5.94 11.43
N GLY A 203 1.16 6.26 10.97
CA GLY A 203 1.58 7.67 10.86
C GLY A 203 2.90 7.84 10.10
N TRP A 204 3.15 9.08 9.65
CA TRP A 204 4.37 9.42 8.93
C TRP A 204 5.51 9.74 9.89
N ARG A 205 6.72 9.26 9.58
CA ARG A 205 7.94 9.51 10.34
C ARG A 205 9.08 9.87 9.38
N LYS A 206 9.94 10.78 9.82
CA LYS A 206 11.20 11.05 9.14
C LYS A 206 12.05 9.77 9.17
N ARG A 207 12.59 9.39 8.03
CA ARG A 207 13.50 8.25 7.91
C ARG A 207 14.87 8.60 8.46
N PRO A 208 15.59 7.63 9.05
CA PRO A 208 17.01 7.80 9.34
C PRO A 208 17.79 8.07 8.06
N ALA A 209 18.95 8.74 8.17
CA ALA A 209 19.77 9.15 7.02
C ALA A 209 20.08 7.97 6.07
N LEU A 210 20.36 6.80 6.62
CA LEU A 210 20.60 5.56 5.88
C LEU A 210 19.46 5.21 4.88
N MET A 211 18.24 5.63 5.17
CA MET A 211 17.07 5.37 4.29
C MET A 211 16.62 6.59 3.51
N ALA A 212 17.09 7.79 3.86
CA ALA A 212 16.71 9.01 3.18
C ALA A 212 17.29 9.07 1.75
N ASP A 213 18.43 8.42 1.52
CA ASP A 213 19.16 8.41 0.24
C ASP A 213 18.40 7.77 -0.93
N VAL A 214 17.29 7.03 -0.65
CA VAL A 214 16.41 6.53 -1.72
C VAL A 214 15.48 7.61 -2.29
N GLY A 215 15.72 8.89 -2.01
CA GLY A 215 14.92 10.02 -2.51
C GLY A 215 13.50 10.06 -1.95
N ASN A 216 13.28 9.47 -0.76
CA ASN A 216 11.99 9.45 -0.08
C ASN A 216 12.20 9.57 1.45
N PRO A 217 12.40 10.80 1.96
CA PRO A 217 12.85 11.03 3.34
C PRO A 217 11.81 10.76 4.42
N THR A 218 10.56 10.46 4.04
CA THR A 218 9.45 10.22 4.97
C THR A 218 8.87 8.84 4.73
N GLY A 219 8.75 8.03 5.78
CA GLY A 219 8.17 6.68 5.76
C GLY A 219 6.81 6.62 6.45
N LEU A 220 5.93 5.76 6.00
CA LEU A 220 4.73 5.39 6.74
C LEU A 220 5.12 4.29 7.73
N VAL A 221 4.88 4.55 9.01
CA VAL A 221 5.09 3.60 10.10
C VAL A 221 3.72 3.10 10.55
N THR A 222 3.58 1.79 10.71
CA THR A 222 2.31 1.15 11.04
C THR A 222 2.54 -0.26 11.61
N THR A 223 1.46 -0.95 11.99
CA THR A 223 1.44 -2.33 12.49
C THR A 223 0.84 -3.30 11.46
N PRO A 224 1.07 -4.62 11.61
CA PRO A 224 0.40 -5.62 10.76
C PRO A 224 -1.13 -5.54 10.84
N GLY A 225 -1.68 -5.27 12.02
CA GLY A 225 -3.12 -5.11 12.22
C GLY A 225 -3.68 -3.91 11.44
N ASP A 226 -3.03 -2.76 11.50
CA ASP A 226 -3.45 -1.58 10.73
C ASP A 226 -3.31 -1.79 9.21
N ILE A 227 -2.28 -2.52 8.76
CA ILE A 227 -2.16 -2.93 7.35
C ILE A 227 -3.33 -3.84 6.95
N ALA A 228 -3.76 -4.75 7.83
CA ALA A 228 -4.90 -5.60 7.56
C ALA A 228 -6.22 -4.79 7.46
N ARG A 229 -6.40 -3.76 8.29
CA ARG A 229 -7.53 -2.81 8.16
C ARG A 229 -7.51 -2.08 6.82
N MET A 230 -6.35 -1.65 6.35
CA MET A 230 -6.21 -1.11 4.99
C MET A 230 -6.60 -2.15 3.93
N GLY A 231 -6.22 -3.40 4.13
CA GLY A 231 -6.62 -4.52 3.27
C GLY A 231 -8.13 -4.73 3.23
N GLN A 232 -8.80 -4.62 4.38
CA GLN A 232 -10.27 -4.68 4.45
C GLN A 232 -10.94 -3.51 3.71
N VAL A 233 -10.42 -2.28 3.85
CA VAL A 233 -10.89 -1.14 3.04
C VAL A 233 -10.80 -1.46 1.54
N VAL A 234 -9.71 -2.06 1.11
CA VAL A 234 -9.53 -2.47 -0.30
C VAL A 234 -10.48 -3.60 -0.67
N LEU A 235 -10.60 -4.64 0.14
CA LEU A 235 -11.49 -5.77 -0.09
C LEU A 235 -12.96 -5.33 -0.22
N ASN A 236 -13.35 -4.34 0.58
CA ASN A 236 -14.71 -3.79 0.63
C ASN A 236 -14.94 -2.64 -0.37
N GLY A 237 -14.08 -2.51 -1.39
CA GLY A 237 -14.29 -1.52 -2.47
C GLY A 237 -14.26 -0.07 -1.99
N GLY A 238 -13.38 0.25 -1.04
CA GLY A 238 -13.20 1.59 -0.48
C GLY A 238 -14.14 1.93 0.67
N VAL A 239 -14.68 0.91 1.34
CA VAL A 239 -15.54 1.04 2.53
C VAL A 239 -14.83 0.43 3.73
N THR A 240 -14.82 1.12 4.86
CA THR A 240 -14.26 0.60 6.11
C THR A 240 -15.17 -0.45 6.73
N ASP A 241 -14.66 -1.23 7.69
CA ASP A 241 -15.48 -2.19 8.45
C ASP A 241 -16.61 -1.52 9.22
N ALA A 242 -16.48 -0.23 9.57
CA ALA A 242 -17.53 0.58 10.15
C ALA A 242 -18.61 1.03 9.15
N GLY A 243 -18.51 0.64 7.88
CA GLY A 243 -19.45 1.02 6.82
C GLY A 243 -19.21 2.43 6.25
N VAL A 244 -18.12 3.09 6.60
CA VAL A 244 -17.77 4.42 6.09
C VAL A 244 -17.09 4.30 4.74
N ARG A 245 -17.66 4.89 3.69
CA ARG A 245 -16.99 4.99 2.39
C ARG A 245 -15.93 6.09 2.45
N VAL A 246 -14.67 5.71 2.33
CA VAL A 246 -13.54 6.67 2.34
C VAL A 246 -13.14 7.14 0.94
N ILE A 247 -13.39 6.33 -0.08
CA ILE A 247 -13.11 6.64 -1.49
C ILE A 247 -14.31 6.21 -2.35
N SER A 248 -14.69 7.00 -3.35
CA SER A 248 -15.77 6.63 -4.26
C SER A 248 -15.43 5.37 -5.05
N LYS A 249 -16.45 4.64 -5.51
CA LYS A 249 -16.25 3.45 -6.35
C LYS A 249 -15.46 3.78 -7.61
N ALA A 250 -15.73 4.94 -8.23
CA ALA A 250 -15.06 5.35 -9.46
C ALA A 250 -13.55 5.55 -9.25
N GLN A 251 -13.14 6.25 -8.19
CA GLN A 251 -11.73 6.46 -7.88
C GLN A 251 -11.07 5.18 -7.37
N PHE A 252 -11.80 4.36 -6.62
CA PHE A 252 -11.32 3.06 -6.19
C PHE A 252 -11.01 2.16 -7.39
N ASP A 253 -11.94 1.98 -8.31
CA ASP A 253 -11.75 1.14 -9.50
C ASP A 253 -10.58 1.64 -10.36
N ALA A 254 -10.40 2.96 -10.46
CA ALA A 254 -9.31 3.57 -11.21
C ALA A 254 -7.90 3.23 -10.67
N LEU A 255 -7.78 2.82 -9.39
CA LEU A 255 -6.50 2.39 -8.81
C LEU A 255 -6.00 1.08 -9.42
N PHE A 256 -6.91 0.22 -9.83
CA PHE A 256 -6.62 -1.15 -10.28
C PHE A 256 -6.72 -1.32 -11.81
N VAL A 257 -6.85 -0.22 -12.54
CA VAL A 257 -6.74 -0.26 -14.00
C VAL A 257 -5.29 -0.55 -14.39
N ARG A 258 -5.07 -1.63 -15.14
CA ARG A 258 -3.74 -2.04 -15.60
C ARG A 258 -3.12 -1.00 -16.53
N THR A 259 -1.87 -0.62 -16.28
CA THR A 259 -1.16 0.31 -17.15
C THR A 259 -0.69 -0.40 -18.43
N LYS A 260 -0.66 0.33 -19.55
CA LYS A 260 -0.14 -0.19 -20.81
C LYS A 260 1.36 -0.51 -20.74
N THR A 261 2.08 0.24 -19.92
CA THR A 261 3.53 0.13 -19.77
C THR A 261 3.94 -1.05 -18.87
N ASN A 262 3.05 -1.49 -17.97
CA ASN A 262 3.20 -2.68 -17.13
C ASN A 262 1.84 -3.27 -16.77
N PRO A 263 1.35 -4.33 -17.43
CA PRO A 263 0.04 -4.93 -17.12
C PRO A 263 -0.09 -5.49 -15.70
N SER A 264 0.99 -5.65 -14.97
CA SER A 264 0.97 -6.04 -13.56
C SER A 264 1.05 -4.86 -12.59
N TYR A 265 0.73 -3.64 -13.05
CA TYR A 265 0.72 -2.43 -12.23
C TYR A 265 -0.48 -1.53 -12.57
N GLY A 266 -1.06 -0.93 -11.52
CA GLY A 266 -2.07 0.10 -11.62
C GLY A 266 -1.54 1.44 -11.07
N ARG A 267 -2.38 2.19 -10.35
CA ARG A 267 -1.96 3.42 -9.69
C ARG A 267 -1.38 3.11 -8.32
N LEU A 268 -0.07 2.91 -8.25
CA LEU A 268 0.71 2.56 -7.05
C LEU A 268 0.27 1.23 -6.37
N TRP A 269 -0.35 0.33 -7.15
CA TRP A 269 -0.73 -1.01 -6.76
C TRP A 269 -0.16 -2.04 -7.72
N TRP A 270 0.30 -3.15 -7.20
CA TRP A 270 0.67 -4.33 -7.97
C TRP A 270 -0.58 -5.18 -8.23
N LEU A 271 -0.70 -5.70 -9.46
CA LEU A 271 -1.87 -6.45 -9.92
C LEU A 271 -1.43 -7.81 -10.45
N ASN A 272 -1.96 -8.89 -9.88
CA ASN A 272 -1.70 -10.24 -10.37
C ASN A 272 -2.52 -10.55 -11.63
N GLY A 273 -2.30 -11.72 -12.25
CA GLY A 273 -3.04 -12.20 -13.43
C GLY A 273 -2.74 -11.43 -14.72
N GLY A 274 -1.73 -10.54 -14.74
CA GLY A 274 -1.26 -9.92 -15.98
C GLY A 274 -0.54 -10.94 -16.89
N ALA A 275 -0.59 -10.71 -18.21
CA ALA A 275 0.13 -11.54 -19.18
C ALA A 275 1.65 -11.39 -19.08
N GLU A 276 2.10 -10.29 -18.51
CA GLU A 276 3.51 -9.97 -18.32
C GLU A 276 3.70 -9.02 -17.15
N THR A 277 4.92 -8.98 -16.63
CA THR A 277 5.30 -8.17 -15.48
C THR A 277 6.63 -7.46 -15.75
N VAL A 278 6.71 -6.16 -15.40
CA VAL A 278 7.99 -5.45 -15.27
C VAL A 278 8.26 -5.25 -13.79
N GLY A 279 9.41 -5.75 -13.32
CA GLY A 279 9.78 -5.68 -11.90
C GLY A 279 10.30 -4.31 -11.46
N VAL A 280 10.99 -4.29 -10.32
CA VAL A 280 11.59 -3.10 -9.70
C VAL A 280 13.08 -3.01 -10.07
N GLY A 281 13.58 -1.78 -10.20
CA GLY A 281 15.01 -1.48 -10.41
C GLY A 281 15.34 -1.03 -11.83
N ALA A 282 16.51 -0.38 -11.98
CA ALA A 282 16.96 0.19 -13.25
C ALA A 282 17.14 -0.85 -14.37
N ASN A 283 17.48 -2.09 -13.98
CA ASN A 283 17.67 -3.22 -14.90
C ASN A 283 16.45 -4.15 -14.97
N ALA A 284 15.28 -3.71 -14.46
CA ALA A 284 14.09 -4.52 -14.51
C ALA A 284 13.71 -4.86 -15.96
N ARG A 285 13.57 -6.17 -16.22
CA ARG A 285 13.16 -6.67 -17.53
C ARG A 285 11.69 -7.04 -17.52
N ARG A 286 11.04 -6.86 -18.65
CA ARG A 286 9.73 -7.43 -18.91
C ARG A 286 9.86 -8.94 -18.97
N ARG A 287 9.03 -9.63 -18.19
CA ARG A 287 8.96 -11.09 -18.18
C ARG A 287 7.53 -11.55 -18.46
N PRO A 288 7.29 -12.63 -19.18
CA PRO A 288 5.97 -13.21 -19.36
C PRO A 288 5.42 -13.74 -18.02
N GLY A 289 4.10 -13.75 -17.94
CA GLY A 289 3.36 -14.30 -16.80
C GLY A 289 3.01 -13.28 -15.71
N PRO A 290 2.19 -13.73 -14.76
CA PRO A 290 1.66 -12.91 -13.68
C PRO A 290 2.75 -12.50 -12.68
N LEU A 291 2.39 -11.62 -11.77
CA LEU A 291 3.26 -11.15 -10.69
C LEU A 291 3.70 -12.32 -9.79
N VAL A 292 2.74 -13.14 -9.34
CA VAL A 292 2.92 -14.34 -8.52
C VAL A 292 2.07 -15.46 -9.13
N ALA A 293 2.70 -16.49 -9.69
CA ALA A 293 1.98 -17.54 -10.43
C ALA A 293 1.12 -18.42 -9.52
N ALA A 294 1.53 -18.66 -8.29
CA ALA A 294 0.79 -19.45 -7.32
C ALA A 294 -0.40 -18.72 -6.69
N ALA A 295 -0.49 -17.40 -6.84
CA ALA A 295 -1.57 -16.60 -6.27
C ALA A 295 -2.79 -16.52 -7.21
N PRO A 296 -4.02 -16.31 -6.67
CA PRO A 296 -5.20 -16.03 -7.47
C PRO A 296 -4.99 -14.86 -8.43
N ALA A 297 -5.59 -14.94 -9.64
CA ALA A 297 -5.37 -13.97 -10.70
C ALA A 297 -5.89 -12.56 -10.36
N ASP A 298 -6.88 -12.45 -9.51
CA ASP A 298 -7.49 -11.19 -9.07
C ASP A 298 -6.81 -10.57 -7.84
N MET A 299 -5.70 -11.16 -7.38
CA MET A 299 -4.93 -10.59 -6.27
C MET A 299 -4.40 -9.21 -6.62
N VAL A 300 -4.62 -8.25 -5.73
CA VAL A 300 -3.92 -6.97 -5.73
C VAL A 300 -2.99 -6.88 -4.53
N ALA A 301 -1.86 -6.16 -4.68
CA ALA A 301 -0.85 -6.15 -3.64
C ALA A 301 -0.23 -4.76 -3.41
N ALA A 302 -0.03 -4.42 -2.13
CA ALA A 302 0.88 -3.37 -1.71
C ALA A 302 2.17 -4.03 -1.23
N MET A 303 3.28 -3.77 -1.95
CA MET A 303 4.55 -4.44 -1.73
C MET A 303 5.62 -3.46 -1.27
N GLY A 304 6.32 -3.79 -0.20
CA GLY A 304 7.44 -3.04 0.34
C GLY A 304 8.74 -3.83 0.30
N ALA A 305 9.87 -3.12 0.35
CA ALA A 305 11.19 -3.73 0.49
C ALA A 305 11.21 -4.67 1.71
N LEU A 306 12.13 -5.63 1.73
CA LEU A 306 12.24 -6.66 2.75
C LEU A 306 10.98 -7.56 2.84
N ASP A 307 10.34 -7.79 1.70
CA ASP A 307 9.17 -8.67 1.55
C ASP A 307 7.98 -8.31 2.46
N ARG A 308 7.81 -7.01 2.75
CA ARG A 308 6.58 -6.51 3.35
C ARG A 308 5.44 -6.63 2.35
N ARG A 309 4.36 -7.26 2.77
CA ARG A 309 3.24 -7.60 1.88
C ARG A 309 1.90 -7.26 2.53
N LEU A 310 1.06 -6.68 1.71
CA LEU A 310 -0.39 -6.73 1.86
C LEU A 310 -0.91 -7.34 0.56
N PHE A 311 -1.51 -8.50 0.65
CA PHE A 311 -2.23 -9.14 -0.43
C PHE A 311 -3.72 -9.07 -0.17
N VAL A 312 -4.50 -8.68 -1.17
CA VAL A 312 -5.96 -8.68 -1.12
C VAL A 312 -6.48 -9.49 -2.30
N VAL A 313 -7.31 -10.47 -2.02
CA VAL A 313 -7.89 -11.38 -3.03
C VAL A 313 -9.41 -11.30 -2.98
N PRO A 314 -10.05 -10.51 -3.85
CA PRO A 314 -11.50 -10.31 -3.85
C PRO A 314 -12.30 -11.60 -4.01
N SER A 315 -11.92 -12.48 -4.94
CA SER A 315 -12.61 -13.77 -5.19
C SER A 315 -12.62 -14.71 -3.99
N ARG A 316 -11.68 -14.53 -3.05
CA ARG A 316 -11.55 -15.33 -1.82
C ARG A 316 -11.95 -14.57 -0.57
N LYS A 317 -12.36 -13.30 -0.69
CA LYS A 317 -12.59 -12.39 0.43
C LYS A 317 -11.45 -12.46 1.45
N LEU A 318 -10.22 -12.43 0.95
CA LEU A 318 -9.00 -12.72 1.72
C LEU A 318 -8.07 -11.50 1.76
N VAL A 319 -7.56 -11.23 2.95
CA VAL A 319 -6.47 -10.30 3.22
C VAL A 319 -5.35 -11.06 3.90
N VAL A 320 -4.11 -10.92 3.40
CA VAL A 320 -2.91 -11.50 4.01
C VAL A 320 -1.86 -10.40 4.16
N VAL A 321 -1.36 -10.26 5.37
CA VAL A 321 -0.31 -9.28 5.71
C VAL A 321 0.92 -10.01 6.21
N ARG A 322 2.09 -9.57 5.74
CA ARG A 322 3.37 -9.97 6.29
C ARG A 322 4.25 -8.74 6.50
N THR A 323 4.86 -8.64 7.67
CA THR A 323 5.90 -7.63 8.02
C THR A 323 7.19 -8.32 8.45
N GLY A 324 8.29 -7.56 8.54
CA GLY A 324 9.57 -8.06 9.03
C GLY A 324 10.76 -7.76 8.12
N GLN A 325 11.84 -8.52 8.33
CA GLN A 325 13.08 -8.45 7.55
C GLN A 325 12.90 -9.12 6.19
N ALA A 326 13.90 -8.97 5.29
CA ALA A 326 13.94 -9.72 4.06
C ALA A 326 13.79 -11.22 4.34
N ALA A 327 12.92 -11.86 3.60
CA ALA A 327 12.74 -13.30 3.68
C ALA A 327 14.06 -14.03 3.35
N VAL A 328 14.21 -15.21 3.90
CA VAL A 328 15.36 -16.10 3.60
C VAL A 328 15.25 -16.63 2.18
N ASP A 329 14.04 -17.00 1.79
CA ASP A 329 13.76 -17.57 0.47
C ASP A 329 13.56 -16.44 -0.55
N ARG A 330 14.26 -16.56 -1.70
CA ARG A 330 14.17 -15.57 -2.77
C ARG A 330 12.84 -15.60 -3.51
N ASP A 331 12.15 -16.72 -3.50
CA ASP A 331 10.83 -16.96 -4.09
C ASP A 331 9.71 -16.96 -3.02
N PHE A 332 9.91 -16.19 -1.96
CA PHE A 332 9.02 -16.12 -0.79
C PHE A 332 7.53 -16.01 -1.17
N ASP A 333 7.18 -15.10 -2.08
CA ASP A 333 5.78 -14.89 -2.47
C ASP A 333 5.19 -16.16 -3.12
N GLU A 334 5.92 -16.85 -3.98
CA GLU A 334 5.46 -18.10 -4.62
C GLU A 334 5.28 -19.23 -3.60
N GLN A 335 6.22 -19.38 -2.66
CA GLN A 335 6.14 -20.41 -1.64
C GLN A 335 5.00 -20.13 -0.65
N LEU A 336 4.87 -18.89 -0.21
CA LEU A 336 3.76 -18.47 0.66
C LEU A 336 2.41 -18.78 0.02
N TRP A 337 2.22 -18.42 -1.25
CA TRP A 337 0.97 -18.66 -1.94
C TRP A 337 0.67 -20.13 -2.18
N ARG A 338 1.68 -20.96 -2.48
CA ARG A 338 1.51 -22.42 -2.57
C ARG A 338 1.01 -23.03 -1.25
N LEU A 339 1.52 -22.54 -0.13
CA LEU A 339 1.08 -22.99 1.19
C LEU A 339 -0.33 -22.50 1.51
N LEU A 340 -0.61 -21.19 1.27
CA LEU A 340 -1.93 -20.62 1.50
C LEU A 340 -3.03 -21.33 0.70
N VAL A 341 -2.80 -21.60 -0.59
CA VAL A 341 -3.78 -22.30 -1.44
C VAL A 341 -4.13 -23.69 -0.91
N ARG A 342 -3.16 -24.40 -0.30
CA ARG A 342 -3.40 -25.70 0.34
C ARG A 342 -4.15 -25.60 1.66
N ALA A 343 -3.99 -24.49 2.37
CA ALA A 343 -4.58 -24.27 3.68
C ALA A 343 -6.02 -23.72 3.61
N MET A 344 -6.30 -22.91 2.59
CA MET A 344 -7.62 -22.26 2.42
C MET A 344 -8.73 -23.25 2.11
N PRO A 345 -9.99 -22.91 2.45
CA PRO A 345 -11.17 -23.64 1.99
C PRO A 345 -11.20 -23.78 0.46
N ALA A 346 -11.72 -24.90 -0.05
CA ALA A 346 -12.03 -25.02 -1.46
C ALA A 346 -12.98 -23.89 -1.91
N SER A 347 -12.86 -23.44 -3.15
CA SER A 347 -13.71 -22.38 -3.70
C SER A 347 -15.11 -22.90 -4.01
#